data_97804e0bbd2931b3affce4fd7349835d
#
_entry.id   97804e0bbd2931b3affce4fd7349835d
#
_cell.length_a   1.000
_cell.length_b   1.000
_cell.length_c   1.000
_cell.angle_alpha   90.00
_cell.angle_beta   90.00
_cell.angle_gamma   90.00
#
_symmetry.space_group_name_H-M   'P 1'
#
loop_
_entity.id
_entity.type
_entity.pdbx_description
1 polymer ?
#
loop_
_entity_poly.entity_id
_entity_poly.type
_entity_poly.pdbx_seq_one_letter_code
_entity_poly.pdbx_strand_id
1 'polypeptide(L)'
;MIVGIDLGTTNSLVAYYTQDGSRIIPNRLGKHLTPSVVSVDEKGNVYVGETALERMSLYPDTVASAFKRSMGSDREYELSGRKYRPEELSSLVLRALKEDAEEYLGEKVTEAVISVPSYFDDKRRKATKRAGELAGLKVERMISEPTAAAIAYGLYEKKEDTRFLVFDLGGGTFDVSILELYENILEVRAVAGDNYLGGEDFTKVMEKMFLNKTGINANSLTAKEQVRLYRQAEEAKRRINDADKVEITCLIKDEPETVEITTKEYEEECEDLFSKIREPVKRSLSDAGLSLKDIDEVVLIGGATKLQIFRDFFIRVFHKFPDTSINPDEAVALGAAIQGAMKERKEAVKEMILTDVCSFTLGTEVVMEYSDGLMEDGHYCPIIDRNTVIPTSKTKRLYTVHDDQDRVTVRVLQGESRLARNNLYLGELEIKVPKAPKGEEAIDVTYTYDINSLLEVEAKVVSTGETSKLVIKGKDNTMTEEEIAKRMEELSYLKVQLRDQEENKLVLLRAERMYEESLGKQRERLEAGIRLFEDALRSEDRKKVEESKKTLYELMEDD
;
A
#
# COMPACT_ATOMS: atom_id res chain seq x y z
N MET A 1 18.34 -14.95 -6.41
CA MET A 1 18.26 -13.56 -6.95
C MET A 1 17.40 -12.71 -6.04
N ILE A 2 17.70 -11.41 -5.94
CA ILE A 2 16.88 -10.41 -5.23
C ILE A 2 16.04 -9.66 -6.26
N VAL A 3 14.73 -9.51 -5.99
CA VAL A 3 13.81 -8.72 -6.80
C VAL A 3 13.30 -7.52 -6.02
N GLY A 4 12.89 -6.46 -6.72
CA GLY A 4 12.16 -5.33 -6.15
C GLY A 4 10.66 -5.53 -6.38
N ILE A 5 9.86 -5.35 -5.34
CA ILE A 5 8.41 -5.49 -5.42
C ILE A 5 7.75 -4.21 -4.93
N ASP A 6 6.89 -3.65 -5.76
CA ASP A 6 5.88 -2.69 -5.33
C ASP A 6 4.60 -3.45 -4.99
N LEU A 7 4.29 -3.54 -3.70
CA LEU A 7 3.04 -4.11 -3.21
C LEU A 7 2.01 -3.00 -3.06
N GLY A 8 1.31 -2.67 -4.15
CA GLY A 8 0.32 -1.58 -4.18
C GLY A 8 -1.06 -1.97 -3.64
N THR A 9 -1.89 -0.96 -3.32
CA THR A 9 -3.30 -1.16 -2.89
C THR A 9 -4.16 -1.69 -4.02
N THR A 10 -3.96 -1.17 -5.23
CA THR A 10 -4.76 -1.52 -6.42
C THR A 10 -4.00 -2.43 -7.37
N ASN A 11 -2.73 -2.12 -7.64
CA ASN A 11 -1.86 -2.91 -8.51
C ASN A 11 -0.54 -3.17 -7.82
N SER A 12 0.08 -4.29 -8.11
CA SER A 12 1.43 -4.67 -7.66
C SER A 12 2.31 -4.99 -8.85
N LEU A 13 3.61 -4.76 -8.69
CA LEU A 13 4.62 -4.98 -9.72
C LEU A 13 5.85 -5.66 -9.15
N VAL A 14 6.57 -6.38 -9.98
CA VAL A 14 7.88 -6.94 -9.67
C VAL A 14 8.90 -6.49 -10.71
N ALA A 15 10.09 -6.15 -10.26
CA ALA A 15 11.21 -5.70 -11.09
C ALA A 15 12.51 -6.37 -10.69
N TYR A 16 13.45 -6.41 -11.59
CA TYR A 16 14.81 -6.91 -11.35
C TYR A 16 15.86 -5.98 -11.94
N TYR A 17 17.08 -6.13 -11.49
CA TYR A 17 18.20 -5.30 -11.95
C TYR A 17 19.08 -6.06 -12.93
N THR A 18 19.35 -5.44 -14.09
CA THR A 18 20.25 -5.94 -15.14
C THR A 18 21.51 -5.06 -15.25
N GLN A 19 22.43 -5.41 -16.13
CA GLN A 19 23.59 -4.56 -16.46
C GLN A 19 23.18 -3.22 -17.09
N ASP A 20 22.01 -3.19 -17.76
CA ASP A 20 21.48 -1.99 -18.44
C ASP A 20 20.51 -1.19 -17.56
N GLY A 21 20.35 -1.55 -16.27
CA GLY A 21 19.42 -0.91 -15.33
C GLY A 21 18.28 -1.83 -14.88
N SER A 22 17.34 -1.25 -14.13
CA SER A 22 16.17 -1.97 -13.63
C SER A 22 15.10 -2.14 -14.70
N ARG A 23 14.40 -3.29 -14.69
CA ARG A 23 13.32 -3.64 -15.63
C ARG A 23 12.15 -4.28 -14.90
N ILE A 24 10.94 -3.94 -15.33
CA ILE A 24 9.71 -4.60 -14.86
C ILE A 24 9.65 -6.01 -15.44
N ILE A 25 9.25 -6.97 -14.62
CA ILE A 25 8.93 -8.33 -15.05
C ILE A 25 7.44 -8.37 -15.37
N PRO A 26 7.05 -8.76 -16.60
CA PRO A 26 5.64 -8.94 -16.95
C PRO A 26 5.06 -10.12 -16.19
N ASN A 27 3.80 -10.01 -15.79
CA ASN A 27 3.06 -11.12 -15.20
C ASN A 27 2.77 -12.22 -16.25
N ARG A 28 2.18 -13.33 -15.84
CA ARG A 28 1.82 -14.47 -16.70
C ARG A 28 0.87 -14.14 -17.86
N LEU A 29 0.19 -13.00 -17.81
CA LEU A 29 -0.65 -12.46 -18.88
C LEU A 29 0.10 -11.47 -19.79
N GLY A 30 1.42 -11.30 -19.59
CA GLY A 30 2.25 -10.38 -20.37
C GLY A 30 2.10 -8.91 -19.99
N LYS A 31 1.42 -8.57 -18.88
CA LYS A 31 1.20 -7.21 -18.42
C LYS A 31 2.16 -6.84 -17.30
N HIS A 32 2.53 -5.56 -17.22
CA HIS A 32 3.39 -5.05 -16.15
C HIS A 32 2.65 -4.94 -14.80
N LEU A 33 1.37 -4.57 -14.83
CA LEU A 33 0.54 -4.39 -13.65
C LEU A 33 -0.21 -5.68 -13.32
N THR A 34 -0.13 -6.10 -12.07
CA THR A 34 -0.94 -7.19 -11.51
C THR A 34 -1.91 -6.60 -10.51
N PRO A 35 -3.23 -6.62 -10.75
CA PRO A 35 -4.21 -6.15 -9.78
C PRO A 35 -4.03 -6.83 -8.43
N SER A 36 -4.03 -6.05 -7.34
CA SER A 36 -3.92 -6.54 -5.96
C SER A 36 -5.28 -7.08 -5.49
N VAL A 37 -5.78 -8.07 -6.22
CA VAL A 37 -7.08 -8.72 -6.01
C VAL A 37 -6.85 -10.22 -5.88
N VAL A 38 -7.53 -10.83 -4.91
CA VAL A 38 -7.45 -12.27 -4.63
C VAL A 38 -8.86 -12.83 -4.60
N SER A 39 -9.06 -13.96 -5.27
CA SER A 39 -10.27 -14.76 -5.17
C SER A 39 -9.93 -16.19 -4.78
N VAL A 40 -10.76 -16.78 -3.93
CA VAL A 40 -10.63 -18.19 -3.54
C VAL A 40 -11.97 -18.87 -3.83
N ASP A 41 -11.97 -19.95 -4.61
CA ASP A 41 -13.19 -20.71 -4.87
C ASP A 41 -13.46 -21.76 -3.79
N GLU A 42 -14.62 -22.41 -3.84
CA GLU A 42 -15.03 -23.45 -2.89
C GLU A 42 -14.08 -24.67 -2.88
N LYS A 43 -13.34 -24.89 -3.97
CA LYS A 43 -12.37 -25.99 -4.10
C LYS A 43 -10.98 -25.60 -3.55
N GLY A 44 -10.81 -24.35 -3.12
CA GLY A 44 -9.53 -23.81 -2.63
C GLY A 44 -8.58 -23.38 -3.76
N ASN A 45 -9.05 -23.23 -5.01
CA ASN A 45 -8.22 -22.62 -6.05
C ASN A 45 -8.11 -21.12 -5.79
N VAL A 46 -6.89 -20.61 -5.90
CA VAL A 46 -6.58 -19.18 -5.75
C VAL A 46 -6.41 -18.55 -7.11
N TYR A 47 -7.03 -17.42 -7.26
CA TYR A 47 -6.90 -16.55 -8.42
C TYR A 47 -6.34 -15.21 -7.93
N VAL A 48 -5.34 -14.67 -8.63
CA VAL A 48 -4.72 -13.39 -8.32
C VAL A 48 -4.75 -12.53 -9.57
N GLY A 49 -4.84 -11.22 -9.39
CA GLY A 49 -4.75 -10.29 -10.50
C GLY A 49 -6.04 -10.17 -11.31
N GLU A 50 -5.91 -10.12 -12.63
CA GLU A 50 -7.06 -9.88 -13.52
C GLU A 50 -8.12 -10.97 -13.45
N THR A 51 -7.70 -12.22 -13.33
CA THR A 51 -8.64 -13.33 -13.19
C THR A 51 -9.49 -13.20 -11.93
N ALA A 52 -8.88 -12.77 -10.81
CA ALA A 52 -9.61 -12.47 -9.57
C ALA A 52 -10.53 -11.25 -9.74
N LEU A 53 -10.09 -10.23 -10.47
CA LEU A 53 -10.87 -9.02 -10.74
C LEU A 53 -12.13 -9.33 -11.58
N GLU A 54 -12.03 -10.18 -12.60
CA GLU A 54 -13.21 -10.61 -13.38
C GLU A 54 -14.16 -11.44 -12.52
N ARG A 55 -13.64 -12.31 -11.64
CA ARG A 55 -14.45 -13.06 -10.70
C ARG A 55 -15.23 -12.16 -9.72
N MET A 56 -14.77 -10.95 -9.46
CA MET A 56 -15.48 -10.00 -8.59
C MET A 56 -16.88 -9.68 -9.13
N SER A 57 -17.05 -9.59 -10.45
CA SER A 57 -18.35 -9.33 -11.08
C SER A 57 -19.31 -10.53 -10.99
N LEU A 58 -18.77 -11.75 -11.07
CA LEU A 58 -19.57 -12.98 -11.10
C LEU A 58 -19.77 -13.59 -9.70
N TYR A 59 -18.75 -13.55 -8.88
CA TYR A 59 -18.68 -14.22 -7.56
C TYR A 59 -18.13 -13.28 -6.48
N PRO A 60 -18.80 -12.13 -6.19
CA PRO A 60 -18.28 -11.08 -5.32
C PRO A 60 -17.90 -11.58 -3.90
N ASP A 61 -18.64 -12.53 -3.35
CA ASP A 61 -18.40 -13.09 -2.00
C ASP A 61 -17.13 -13.98 -1.92
N THR A 62 -16.50 -14.27 -3.06
CA THR A 62 -15.27 -15.07 -3.12
C THR A 62 -14.02 -14.21 -3.36
N VAL A 63 -14.15 -12.87 -3.37
CA VAL A 63 -13.10 -11.95 -3.82
C VAL A 63 -12.78 -10.91 -2.75
N ALA A 64 -11.50 -10.64 -2.56
CA ALA A 64 -11.02 -9.53 -1.73
C ALA A 64 -10.13 -8.59 -2.55
N SER A 65 -10.31 -7.29 -2.32
CA SER A 65 -9.50 -6.20 -2.89
C SER A 65 -9.19 -5.15 -1.82
N ALA A 66 -8.29 -4.22 -2.13
CA ALA A 66 -7.92 -3.09 -1.27
C ALA A 66 -7.50 -3.48 0.16
N PHE A 67 -7.13 -4.72 0.41
CA PHE A 67 -6.78 -5.23 1.73
C PHE A 67 -5.49 -4.61 2.29
N LYS A 68 -4.62 -4.03 1.46
CA LYS A 68 -3.45 -3.26 1.92
C LYS A 68 -3.84 -2.09 2.83
N ARG A 69 -5.01 -1.46 2.62
CA ARG A 69 -5.53 -0.40 3.50
C ARG A 69 -5.77 -0.88 4.94
N SER A 70 -6.03 -2.17 5.11
CA SER A 70 -6.27 -2.80 6.42
C SER A 70 -5.04 -3.54 6.96
N MET A 71 -3.86 -3.36 6.34
CA MET A 71 -2.63 -4.02 6.78
C MET A 71 -2.32 -3.70 8.25
N GLY A 72 -1.95 -4.72 9.03
CA GLY A 72 -1.66 -4.58 10.45
C GLY A 72 -2.88 -4.41 11.36
N SER A 73 -4.11 -4.49 10.83
CA SER A 73 -5.36 -4.50 11.59
C SER A 73 -5.89 -5.93 11.80
N ASP A 74 -6.87 -6.06 12.71
CA ASP A 74 -7.55 -7.34 13.00
C ASP A 74 -8.71 -7.65 12.02
N ARG A 75 -8.81 -6.89 10.92
CA ARG A 75 -9.84 -7.12 9.92
C ARG A 75 -9.66 -8.49 9.28
N GLU A 76 -10.76 -9.24 9.20
CA GLU A 76 -10.82 -10.50 8.49
C GLU A 76 -11.64 -10.36 7.21
N TYR A 77 -11.24 -11.06 6.18
CA TYR A 77 -11.94 -11.21 4.90
C TYR A 77 -12.41 -12.64 4.79
N GLU A 78 -13.69 -12.84 4.57
CA GLU A 78 -14.26 -14.17 4.38
C GLU A 78 -14.37 -14.47 2.89
N LEU A 79 -13.67 -15.51 2.42
CA LEU A 79 -13.70 -15.97 1.03
C LEU A 79 -14.04 -17.45 1.03
N SER A 80 -15.14 -17.83 0.41
CA SER A 80 -15.61 -19.24 0.34
C SER A 80 -15.63 -19.93 1.70
N GLY A 81 -16.15 -19.24 2.74
CA GLY A 81 -16.30 -19.78 4.10
C GLY A 81 -15.00 -19.88 4.91
N ARG A 82 -13.91 -19.27 4.44
CA ARG A 82 -12.64 -19.20 5.15
C ARG A 82 -12.24 -17.74 5.39
N LYS A 83 -11.62 -17.50 6.54
CA LYS A 83 -11.18 -16.18 6.96
C LYS A 83 -9.71 -15.97 6.66
N TYR A 84 -9.39 -14.81 6.12
CA TYR A 84 -8.05 -14.39 5.77
C TYR A 84 -7.77 -13.01 6.34
N ARG A 85 -6.56 -12.82 6.87
CA ARG A 85 -6.06 -11.50 7.28
C ARG A 85 -5.47 -10.74 6.09
N PRO A 86 -5.35 -9.41 6.19
CA PRO A 86 -4.75 -8.58 5.12
C PRO A 86 -3.36 -9.07 4.68
N GLU A 87 -2.49 -9.45 5.64
CA GLU A 87 -1.16 -9.97 5.34
C GLU A 87 -1.18 -11.34 4.64
N GLU A 88 -2.18 -12.17 4.89
CA GLU A 88 -2.33 -13.46 4.21
C GLU A 88 -2.78 -13.27 2.76
N LEU A 89 -3.71 -12.35 2.50
CA LEU A 89 -4.12 -12.00 1.14
C LEU A 89 -2.97 -11.35 0.37
N SER A 90 -2.21 -10.46 1.03
CA SER A 90 -1.01 -9.85 0.46
C SER A 90 0.05 -10.91 0.11
N SER A 91 0.20 -11.95 0.94
CA SER A 91 1.14 -13.04 0.66
C SER A 91 0.77 -13.84 -0.59
N LEU A 92 -0.52 -13.97 -0.91
CA LEU A 92 -0.96 -14.63 -2.14
C LEU A 92 -0.59 -13.81 -3.38
N VAL A 93 -0.71 -12.47 -3.30
CA VAL A 93 -0.24 -11.57 -4.37
C VAL A 93 1.28 -11.67 -4.52
N LEU A 94 2.04 -11.58 -3.42
CA LEU A 94 3.50 -11.68 -3.44
C LEU A 94 3.98 -13.02 -3.98
N ARG A 95 3.27 -14.12 -3.67
CA ARG A 95 3.56 -15.44 -4.19
C ARG A 95 3.35 -15.50 -5.71
N ALA A 96 2.25 -14.93 -6.23
CA ALA A 96 2.01 -14.87 -7.66
C ALA A 96 3.11 -14.08 -8.39
N LEU A 97 3.49 -12.90 -7.86
CA LEU A 97 4.59 -12.09 -8.42
C LEU A 97 5.93 -12.83 -8.39
N LYS A 98 6.21 -13.57 -7.31
CA LYS A 98 7.39 -14.41 -7.19
C LYS A 98 7.41 -15.51 -8.26
N GLU A 99 6.29 -16.23 -8.44
CA GLU A 99 6.16 -17.28 -9.44
C GLU A 99 6.32 -16.73 -10.87
N ASP A 100 5.72 -15.56 -11.18
CA ASP A 100 5.89 -14.86 -12.45
C ASP A 100 7.37 -14.48 -12.67
N ALA A 101 8.05 -13.99 -11.63
CA ALA A 101 9.46 -13.65 -11.70
C ALA A 101 10.35 -14.89 -11.89
N GLU A 102 10.10 -15.99 -11.18
CA GLU A 102 10.83 -17.24 -11.34
C GLU A 102 10.66 -17.83 -12.74
N GLU A 103 9.44 -17.78 -13.30
CA GLU A 103 9.17 -18.23 -14.67
C GLU A 103 9.90 -17.37 -15.72
N TYR A 104 9.81 -16.05 -15.57
CA TYR A 104 10.43 -15.10 -16.51
C TYR A 104 11.96 -15.18 -16.49
N LEU A 105 12.56 -15.29 -15.30
CA LEU A 105 14.02 -15.30 -15.12
C LEU A 105 14.65 -16.70 -15.30
N GLY A 106 13.85 -17.76 -15.20
CA GLY A 106 14.34 -19.15 -15.24
C GLY A 106 15.14 -19.55 -14.02
N GLU A 107 15.07 -18.80 -12.91
CA GLU A 107 15.79 -19.08 -11.67
C GLU A 107 14.93 -18.78 -10.41
N LYS A 108 15.33 -19.36 -9.28
CA LYS A 108 14.63 -19.16 -8.00
C LYS A 108 14.79 -17.76 -7.45
N VAL A 109 13.67 -17.17 -7.04
CA VAL A 109 13.60 -15.90 -6.32
C VAL A 109 13.43 -16.19 -4.82
N THR A 110 14.46 -15.88 -4.04
CA THR A 110 14.52 -16.21 -2.61
C THR A 110 14.40 -14.99 -1.70
N GLU A 111 14.67 -13.82 -2.24
CA GLU A 111 14.69 -12.56 -1.48
C GLU A 111 14.03 -11.43 -2.28
N ALA A 112 13.39 -10.53 -1.55
CA ALA A 112 12.79 -9.33 -2.13
C ALA A 112 13.07 -8.08 -1.28
N VAL A 113 13.22 -6.93 -1.96
CA VAL A 113 13.03 -5.61 -1.40
C VAL A 113 11.58 -5.22 -1.67
N ILE A 114 10.78 -5.01 -0.63
CA ILE A 114 9.36 -4.67 -0.76
C ILE A 114 9.15 -3.21 -0.40
N SER A 115 8.40 -2.49 -1.24
CA SER A 115 8.03 -1.10 -0.97
C SER A 115 6.94 -1.00 0.09
N VAL A 116 6.98 0.08 0.86
CA VAL A 116 5.94 0.45 1.82
C VAL A 116 5.67 1.96 1.75
N PRO A 117 4.42 2.40 1.94
CA PRO A 117 4.13 3.81 2.10
C PRO A 117 4.97 4.44 3.21
N SER A 118 5.44 5.67 3.02
CA SER A 118 6.24 6.35 4.04
C SER A 118 5.46 6.53 5.34
N TYR A 119 4.14 6.73 5.25
CA TYR A 119 3.25 6.98 6.37
C TYR A 119 2.66 5.69 6.96
N PHE A 120 3.31 4.52 6.74
CA PHE A 120 2.97 3.28 7.44
C PHE A 120 3.58 3.26 8.84
N ASP A 121 2.73 2.98 9.84
CA ASP A 121 3.16 2.74 11.21
C ASP A 121 3.88 1.38 11.36
N ASP A 122 4.44 1.14 12.54
CA ASP A 122 5.19 -0.08 12.86
C ASP A 122 4.37 -1.36 12.62
N LYS A 123 3.07 -1.38 12.97
CA LYS A 123 2.21 -2.56 12.78
C LYS A 123 2.04 -2.91 11.29
N ARG A 124 1.83 -1.90 10.45
CA ARG A 124 1.65 -2.08 9.00
C ARG A 124 2.94 -2.53 8.33
N ARG A 125 4.09 -1.96 8.71
CA ARG A 125 5.41 -2.38 8.20
C ARG A 125 5.70 -3.84 8.54
N LYS A 126 5.47 -4.26 9.79
CA LYS A 126 5.63 -5.65 10.23
C LYS A 126 4.68 -6.62 9.53
N ALA A 127 3.42 -6.25 9.33
CA ALA A 127 2.46 -7.05 8.58
C ALA A 127 2.88 -7.22 7.11
N THR A 128 3.47 -6.18 6.49
CA THR A 128 4.04 -6.27 5.13
C THR A 128 5.21 -7.23 5.08
N LYS A 129 6.14 -7.15 6.04
CA LYS A 129 7.26 -8.10 6.15
C LYS A 129 6.75 -9.54 6.27
N ARG A 130 5.76 -9.77 7.13
CA ARG A 130 5.14 -11.09 7.33
C ARG A 130 4.48 -11.61 6.05
N ALA A 131 3.79 -10.74 5.29
CA ALA A 131 3.23 -11.13 4.00
C ALA A 131 4.31 -11.68 3.05
N GLY A 132 5.49 -11.06 3.01
CA GLY A 132 6.64 -11.55 2.25
C GLY A 132 7.14 -12.91 2.75
N GLU A 133 7.27 -13.09 4.05
CA GLU A 133 7.69 -14.34 4.67
C GLU A 133 6.68 -15.47 4.38
N LEU A 134 5.37 -15.21 4.49
CA LEU A 134 4.30 -16.16 4.11
C LEU A 134 4.32 -16.51 2.61
N ALA A 135 4.82 -15.62 1.74
CA ALA A 135 5.04 -15.90 0.33
C ALA A 135 6.34 -16.70 0.06
N GLY A 136 7.09 -17.04 1.09
CA GLY A 136 8.38 -17.72 0.98
C GLY A 136 9.50 -16.84 0.42
N LEU A 137 9.44 -15.54 0.73
CA LEU A 137 10.47 -14.55 0.40
C LEU A 137 11.19 -14.11 1.69
N LYS A 138 12.51 -14.03 1.62
CA LYS A 138 13.29 -13.35 2.65
C LYS A 138 13.15 -11.85 2.46
N VAL A 139 12.61 -11.14 3.44
CA VAL A 139 12.43 -9.69 3.43
C VAL A 139 13.35 -9.07 4.47
N GLU A 140 14.61 -8.88 4.11
CA GLU A 140 15.58 -8.22 5.02
C GLU A 140 15.47 -6.71 4.97
N ARG A 141 15.00 -6.16 3.86
CA ARG A 141 14.87 -4.72 3.68
C ARG A 141 13.52 -4.34 3.07
N MET A 142 12.91 -3.35 3.67
CA MET A 142 11.79 -2.61 3.09
C MET A 142 12.31 -1.23 2.68
N ILE A 143 11.72 -0.66 1.65
CA ILE A 143 12.06 0.68 1.17
C ILE A 143 10.79 1.53 1.16
N SER A 144 10.90 2.81 1.56
CA SER A 144 9.76 3.71 1.42
C SER A 144 9.48 4.02 -0.07
N GLU A 145 8.20 4.08 -0.45
CA GLU A 145 7.78 4.32 -1.83
C GLU A 145 8.43 5.57 -2.45
N PRO A 146 8.48 6.75 -1.77
CA PRO A 146 9.15 7.93 -2.33
C PRO A 146 10.66 7.78 -2.46
N THR A 147 11.32 7.06 -1.54
CA THR A 147 12.76 6.78 -1.66
C THR A 147 13.04 5.86 -2.85
N ALA A 148 12.22 4.83 -3.05
CA ALA A 148 12.32 3.96 -4.23
C ALA A 148 12.13 4.76 -5.52
N ALA A 149 11.09 5.60 -5.59
CA ALA A 149 10.86 6.46 -6.74
C ALA A 149 12.04 7.40 -7.01
N ALA A 150 12.55 8.06 -5.97
CA ALA A 150 13.71 8.95 -6.09
C ALA A 150 14.93 8.23 -6.71
N ILE A 151 15.17 6.99 -6.30
CA ILE A 151 16.23 6.15 -6.88
C ILE A 151 15.94 5.86 -8.37
N ALA A 152 14.71 5.47 -8.70
CA ALA A 152 14.31 5.14 -10.08
C ALA A 152 14.47 6.35 -11.02
N TYR A 153 14.07 7.54 -10.57
CA TYR A 153 14.21 8.78 -11.33
C TYR A 153 15.67 9.27 -11.44
N GLY A 154 16.62 8.55 -10.86
CA GLY A 154 18.03 8.95 -10.89
C GLY A 154 18.30 10.28 -10.19
N LEU A 155 17.48 10.63 -9.18
CA LEU A 155 17.62 11.90 -8.48
C LEU A 155 18.98 12.05 -7.82
N TYR A 156 19.66 10.93 -7.55
CA TYR A 156 21.03 10.89 -7.03
C TYR A 156 22.11 11.32 -8.05
N GLU A 157 21.75 11.44 -9.34
CA GLU A 157 22.62 11.95 -10.40
C GLU A 157 22.45 13.45 -10.65
N LYS A 158 21.46 14.07 -9.98
CA LYS A 158 21.20 15.50 -10.05
C LYS A 158 22.30 16.30 -9.33
N LYS A 159 22.20 17.63 -9.41
CA LYS A 159 23.13 18.51 -8.68
C LYS A 159 22.94 18.34 -7.17
N GLU A 160 24.06 18.41 -6.45
CA GLU A 160 24.05 18.53 -5.00
C GLU A 160 23.18 19.73 -4.55
N ASP A 161 22.66 19.64 -3.34
CA ASP A 161 21.74 20.62 -2.73
C ASP A 161 20.38 20.76 -3.46
N THR A 162 19.93 19.71 -4.17
CA THR A 162 18.61 19.71 -4.83
C THR A 162 17.55 19.14 -3.89
N ARG A 163 16.42 19.85 -3.78
CA ARG A 163 15.26 19.46 -2.98
C ARG A 163 14.11 18.99 -3.85
N PHE A 164 13.61 17.82 -3.52
CA PHE A 164 12.55 17.15 -4.25
C PHE A 164 11.29 17.08 -3.40
N LEU A 165 10.16 17.32 -4.03
CA LEU A 165 8.85 17.05 -3.47
C LEU A 165 8.27 15.85 -4.22
N VAL A 166 8.12 14.72 -3.53
CA VAL A 166 7.58 13.49 -4.10
C VAL A 166 6.14 13.34 -3.65
N PHE A 167 5.22 13.29 -4.61
CA PHE A 167 3.81 13.01 -4.41
C PHE A 167 3.53 11.57 -4.82
N ASP A 168 3.07 10.78 -3.89
CA ASP A 168 2.58 9.43 -4.14
C ASP A 168 1.07 9.39 -3.95
N LEU A 169 0.32 9.41 -5.05
CA LEU A 169 -1.12 9.20 -5.04
C LEU A 169 -1.43 7.86 -5.68
N GLY A 170 -1.41 6.83 -4.83
CA GLY A 170 -1.74 5.47 -5.20
C GLY A 170 -3.25 5.23 -5.32
N GLY A 171 -3.64 3.95 -5.41
CA GLY A 171 -5.07 3.60 -5.43
C GLY A 171 -5.77 3.85 -4.10
N GLY A 172 -5.06 3.72 -2.97
CA GLY A 172 -5.65 3.72 -1.65
C GLY A 172 -4.98 4.61 -0.61
N THR A 173 -3.78 5.11 -0.88
CA THR A 173 -2.98 5.94 0.03
C THR A 173 -2.48 7.17 -0.69
N PHE A 174 -2.27 8.23 0.07
CA PHE A 174 -1.60 9.44 -0.37
C PHE A 174 -0.44 9.74 0.57
N ASP A 175 0.76 9.83 0.01
CA ASP A 175 1.97 10.23 0.72
C ASP A 175 2.62 11.43 0.02
N VAL A 176 3.19 12.32 0.82
CA VAL A 176 4.05 13.40 0.35
C VAL A 176 5.33 13.39 1.14
N SER A 177 6.46 13.42 0.43
CA SER A 177 7.79 13.37 1.04
C SER A 177 8.67 14.47 0.47
N ILE A 178 9.46 15.08 1.35
CA ILE A 178 10.51 16.02 0.96
C ILE A 178 11.84 15.31 1.10
N LEU A 179 12.58 15.25 0.00
CA LEU A 179 13.91 14.66 -0.05
C LEU A 179 14.92 15.73 -0.41
N GLU A 180 16.12 15.61 0.12
CA GLU A 180 17.25 16.50 -0.18
C GLU A 180 18.46 15.65 -0.56
N LEU A 181 19.09 15.98 -1.69
CA LEU A 181 20.34 15.38 -2.11
C LEU A 181 21.49 16.26 -1.62
N TYR A 182 22.33 15.72 -0.74
CA TYR A 182 23.49 16.40 -0.19
C TYR A 182 24.67 15.42 -0.09
N GLU A 183 25.83 15.79 -0.62
CA GLU A 183 27.10 15.01 -0.56
C GLU A 183 26.94 13.50 -0.89
N ASN A 184 26.18 13.13 -1.92
CA ASN A 184 25.79 11.76 -2.28
C ASN A 184 24.91 11.05 -1.22
N ILE A 185 24.31 11.77 -0.30
CA ILE A 185 23.29 11.29 0.63
C ILE A 185 21.94 11.77 0.13
N LEU A 186 21.03 10.84 -0.12
CA LEU A 186 19.62 11.17 -0.35
C LEU A 186 18.90 11.08 1.00
N GLU A 187 18.63 12.24 1.56
CA GLU A 187 18.00 12.37 2.88
C GLU A 187 16.51 12.64 2.75
N VAL A 188 15.69 11.85 3.46
CA VAL A 188 14.28 12.18 3.68
C VAL A 188 14.22 13.24 4.79
N ARG A 189 13.68 14.42 4.48
CA ARG A 189 13.57 15.56 5.42
C ARG A 189 12.26 15.55 6.19
N ALA A 190 11.17 15.21 5.50
CA ALA A 190 9.84 15.13 6.09
C ALA A 190 8.93 14.22 5.28
N VAL A 191 8.00 13.56 5.98
CA VAL A 191 6.92 12.79 5.39
C VAL A 191 5.60 13.18 6.03
N ALA A 192 4.54 13.19 5.22
CA ALA A 192 3.17 13.31 5.70
C ALA A 192 2.26 12.56 4.73
N GLY A 193 1.06 12.15 5.16
CA GLY A 193 0.17 11.40 4.28
C GLY A 193 -1.18 11.13 4.89
N ASP A 194 -2.00 10.43 4.09
CA ASP A 194 -3.30 9.90 4.48
C ASP A 194 -3.43 8.46 3.95
N ASN A 195 -3.54 7.51 4.86
CA ASN A 195 -3.65 6.06 4.55
C ASN A 195 -5.04 5.66 3.99
N TYR A 196 -5.96 6.61 3.86
CA TYR A 196 -7.34 6.38 3.40
C TYR A 196 -7.75 7.30 2.25
N LEU A 197 -6.79 7.95 1.58
CA LEU A 197 -6.98 8.82 0.42
C LEU A 197 -6.23 8.25 -0.79
N GLY A 198 -6.92 8.05 -1.91
CA GLY A 198 -6.29 7.53 -3.14
C GLY A 198 -7.27 7.45 -4.31
N GLY A 199 -6.84 6.84 -5.41
CA GLY A 199 -7.61 6.72 -6.65
C GLY A 199 -8.99 6.08 -6.49
N GLU A 200 -9.15 5.18 -5.50
CA GLU A 200 -10.46 4.59 -5.17
C GLU A 200 -11.48 5.63 -4.66
N ASP A 201 -11.02 6.67 -3.96
CA ASP A 201 -11.92 7.70 -3.47
C ASP A 201 -12.41 8.59 -4.61
N PHE A 202 -11.56 8.82 -5.64
CA PHE A 202 -11.96 9.45 -6.90
C PHE A 202 -12.97 8.60 -7.67
N THR A 203 -12.85 7.26 -7.66
CA THR A 203 -13.84 6.35 -8.25
C THR A 203 -15.17 6.44 -7.51
N LYS A 204 -15.16 6.50 -6.18
CA LYS A 204 -16.38 6.66 -5.37
C LYS A 204 -17.11 7.98 -5.64
N VAL A 205 -16.40 9.05 -6.02
CA VAL A 205 -17.04 10.28 -6.46
C VAL A 205 -17.85 10.03 -7.73
N MET A 206 -17.31 9.31 -8.72
CA MET A 206 -18.04 8.91 -9.94
C MET A 206 -19.28 8.07 -9.62
N GLU A 207 -19.15 7.06 -8.72
CA GLU A 207 -20.30 6.26 -8.27
C GLU A 207 -21.40 7.13 -7.62
N LYS A 208 -20.99 8.03 -6.72
CA LYS A 208 -21.91 8.97 -6.06
C LYS A 208 -22.63 9.87 -7.07
N MET A 209 -21.91 10.37 -8.07
CA MET A 209 -22.50 11.20 -9.13
C MET A 209 -23.53 10.41 -9.93
N PHE A 210 -23.23 9.16 -10.29
CA PHE A 210 -24.19 8.27 -10.96
C PHE A 210 -25.45 8.07 -10.13
N LEU A 211 -25.29 7.67 -8.87
CA LEU A 211 -26.42 7.43 -7.96
C LEU A 211 -27.27 8.69 -7.72
N ASN A 212 -26.64 9.86 -7.59
CA ASN A 212 -27.34 11.12 -7.42
C ASN A 212 -28.15 11.52 -8.68
N LYS A 213 -27.57 11.35 -9.88
CA LYS A 213 -28.24 11.71 -11.13
C LYS A 213 -29.39 10.74 -11.49
N THR A 214 -29.28 9.46 -11.13
CA THR A 214 -30.35 8.46 -11.34
C THR A 214 -31.40 8.46 -10.22
N GLY A 215 -31.07 9.01 -9.04
CA GLY A 215 -31.93 8.92 -7.85
C GLY A 215 -31.97 7.55 -7.20
N ILE A 216 -31.06 6.63 -7.58
CA ILE A 216 -30.99 5.26 -7.06
C ILE A 216 -30.35 5.28 -5.67
N ASN A 217 -31.00 4.59 -4.71
CA ASN A 217 -30.43 4.44 -3.38
C ASN A 217 -29.36 3.33 -3.39
N ALA A 218 -28.11 3.67 -2.99
CA ALA A 218 -27.01 2.73 -2.91
C ALA A 218 -27.35 1.44 -2.12
N ASN A 219 -28.12 1.55 -1.04
CA ASN A 219 -28.53 0.41 -0.21
C ASN A 219 -29.54 -0.53 -0.91
N SER A 220 -30.12 -0.13 -2.03
CA SER A 220 -31.04 -0.98 -2.79
C SER A 220 -30.32 -1.84 -3.83
N LEU A 221 -29.03 -1.60 -4.07
CA LEU A 221 -28.21 -2.36 -5.01
C LEU A 221 -27.79 -3.71 -4.43
N THR A 222 -27.88 -4.74 -5.23
CA THR A 222 -27.26 -6.04 -4.93
C THR A 222 -25.73 -5.95 -4.96
N ALA A 223 -25.05 -6.93 -4.36
CA ALA A 223 -23.57 -6.96 -4.39
C ALA A 223 -23.02 -6.96 -5.83
N LYS A 224 -23.64 -7.68 -6.77
CA LYS A 224 -23.27 -7.68 -8.18
C LYS A 224 -23.44 -6.31 -8.84
N GLU A 225 -24.56 -5.64 -8.59
CA GLU A 225 -24.82 -4.30 -9.13
C GLU A 225 -23.84 -3.26 -8.57
N GLN A 226 -23.47 -3.35 -7.28
CA GLN A 226 -22.44 -2.49 -6.68
C GLN A 226 -21.09 -2.68 -7.35
N VAL A 227 -20.65 -3.92 -7.55
CA VAL A 227 -19.38 -4.22 -8.24
C VAL A 227 -19.41 -3.74 -9.69
N ARG A 228 -20.53 -3.94 -10.39
CA ARG A 228 -20.72 -3.45 -11.76
C ARG A 228 -20.63 -1.94 -11.85
N LEU A 229 -21.34 -1.23 -10.97
CA LEU A 229 -21.30 0.23 -10.90
C LEU A 229 -19.88 0.74 -10.60
N TYR A 230 -19.21 0.17 -9.59
CA TYR A 230 -17.82 0.52 -9.25
C TYR A 230 -16.90 0.38 -10.47
N ARG A 231 -17.03 -0.71 -11.21
CA ARG A 231 -16.21 -0.97 -12.38
C ARG A 231 -16.47 0.04 -13.50
N GLN A 232 -17.75 0.32 -13.82
CA GLN A 232 -18.12 1.34 -14.80
C GLN A 232 -17.65 2.74 -14.40
N ALA A 233 -17.71 3.06 -13.10
CA ALA A 233 -17.18 4.30 -12.54
C ALA A 233 -15.65 4.39 -12.67
N GLU A 234 -14.91 3.30 -12.41
CA GLU A 234 -13.46 3.24 -12.56
C GLU A 234 -13.04 3.41 -14.04
N GLU A 235 -13.74 2.76 -14.96
CA GLU A 235 -13.52 2.92 -16.39
C GLU A 235 -13.83 4.35 -16.86
N ALA A 236 -14.93 4.94 -16.40
CA ALA A 236 -15.28 6.32 -16.70
C ALA A 236 -14.24 7.31 -16.16
N LYS A 237 -13.76 7.08 -14.93
CA LYS A 237 -12.68 7.87 -14.33
C LYS A 237 -11.41 7.86 -15.20
N ARG A 238 -11.07 6.73 -15.81
CA ARG A 238 -9.91 6.64 -16.71
C ARG A 238 -10.16 7.35 -18.04
N ARG A 239 -11.35 7.18 -18.63
CA ARG A 239 -11.72 7.79 -19.92
C ARG A 239 -11.88 9.30 -19.87
N ILE A 240 -12.26 9.87 -18.71
CA ILE A 240 -12.49 11.32 -18.57
C ILE A 240 -11.19 12.14 -18.72
N ASN A 241 -10.02 11.49 -18.63
CA ASN A 241 -8.73 12.17 -18.88
C ASN A 241 -8.60 12.69 -20.31
N ASP A 242 -9.23 12.01 -21.26
CA ASP A 242 -9.08 12.28 -22.70
C ASP A 242 -10.39 12.82 -23.32
N ALA A 243 -11.38 13.17 -22.48
CA ALA A 243 -12.70 13.59 -22.94
C ALA A 243 -13.29 14.68 -22.04
N ASP A 244 -14.06 15.61 -22.63
CA ASP A 244 -14.78 16.65 -21.88
C ASP A 244 -15.96 16.08 -21.07
N LYS A 245 -16.42 14.89 -21.43
CA LYS A 245 -17.52 14.18 -20.78
C LYS A 245 -17.42 12.67 -21.03
N VAL A 246 -17.98 11.91 -20.11
CA VAL A 246 -18.08 10.44 -20.18
C VAL A 246 -19.49 10.00 -19.86
N GLU A 247 -19.88 8.86 -20.44
CA GLU A 247 -21.13 8.17 -20.09
C GLU A 247 -20.81 6.96 -19.21
N ILE A 248 -21.62 6.79 -18.17
CA ILE A 248 -21.64 5.60 -17.32
C ILE A 248 -22.97 4.91 -17.57
N THR A 249 -22.92 3.68 -18.07
CA THR A 249 -24.10 2.83 -18.24
C THR A 249 -23.97 1.62 -17.33
N CYS A 250 -24.98 1.39 -16.50
CA CYS A 250 -25.02 0.26 -15.57
C CYS A 250 -26.40 -0.40 -15.60
N LEU A 251 -26.44 -1.74 -15.66
CA LEU A 251 -27.69 -2.50 -15.55
C LEU A 251 -28.07 -2.57 -14.06
N ILE A 252 -29.19 -1.97 -13.73
CA ILE A 252 -29.80 -1.98 -12.38
C ILE A 252 -31.18 -2.61 -12.51
N LYS A 253 -31.42 -3.72 -11.82
CA LYS A 253 -32.67 -4.51 -11.92
C LYS A 253 -33.03 -4.88 -13.36
N ASP A 254 -32.01 -5.27 -14.12
CA ASP A 254 -32.09 -5.64 -15.54
C ASP A 254 -32.52 -4.50 -16.49
N GLU A 255 -32.53 -3.25 -16.02
CA GLU A 255 -32.75 -2.07 -16.85
C GLU A 255 -31.47 -1.24 -16.98
N PRO A 256 -31.10 -0.78 -18.19
CA PRO A 256 -29.92 0.06 -18.37
C PRO A 256 -30.18 1.48 -17.90
N GLU A 257 -29.40 1.92 -16.94
CA GLU A 257 -29.37 3.30 -16.46
C GLU A 257 -28.11 3.98 -17.01
N THR A 258 -28.29 5.12 -17.67
CA THR A 258 -27.18 5.87 -18.29
C THR A 258 -27.10 7.28 -17.77
N VAL A 259 -25.91 7.72 -17.40
CA VAL A 259 -25.63 9.05 -16.88
C VAL A 259 -24.42 9.65 -17.61
N GLU A 260 -24.57 10.87 -18.10
CA GLU A 260 -23.46 11.67 -18.60
C GLU A 260 -22.84 12.50 -17.45
N ILE A 261 -21.50 12.48 -17.35
CA ILE A 261 -20.72 13.26 -16.37
C ILE A 261 -19.69 14.07 -17.16
N THR A 262 -19.65 15.38 -16.95
CA THR A 262 -18.64 16.26 -17.52
C THR A 262 -17.41 16.36 -16.63
N THR A 263 -16.24 16.63 -17.23
CA THR A 263 -14.98 16.82 -16.49
C THR A 263 -15.11 17.92 -15.45
N LYS A 264 -15.83 19.00 -15.77
CA LYS A 264 -16.07 20.10 -14.84
C LYS A 264 -16.88 19.69 -13.62
N GLU A 265 -18.01 18.98 -13.81
CA GLU A 265 -18.81 18.45 -12.70
C GLU A 265 -17.98 17.52 -11.81
N TYR A 266 -17.17 16.67 -12.43
CA TYR A 266 -16.32 15.74 -11.70
C TYR A 266 -15.23 16.46 -10.90
N GLU A 267 -14.59 17.48 -11.47
CA GLU A 267 -13.60 18.31 -10.76
C GLU A 267 -14.23 19.01 -9.54
N GLU A 268 -15.43 19.59 -9.71
CA GLU A 268 -16.17 20.26 -8.64
C GLU A 268 -16.52 19.28 -7.49
N GLU A 269 -16.98 18.07 -7.81
CA GLU A 269 -17.28 17.03 -6.80
C GLU A 269 -16.03 16.46 -6.12
N CYS A 270 -14.85 16.57 -6.73
CA CYS A 270 -13.57 16.16 -6.16
C CYS A 270 -12.89 17.20 -5.25
N GLU A 271 -13.44 18.41 -5.08
CA GLU A 271 -12.79 19.48 -4.31
C GLU A 271 -12.50 19.09 -2.84
N ASP A 272 -13.36 18.28 -2.23
CA ASP A 272 -13.12 17.76 -0.88
C ASP A 272 -11.88 16.86 -0.82
N LEU A 273 -11.62 16.07 -1.87
CA LEU A 273 -10.42 15.24 -1.98
C LEU A 273 -9.18 16.10 -2.18
N PHE A 274 -9.25 17.13 -3.01
CA PHE A 274 -8.16 18.08 -3.21
C PHE A 274 -7.83 18.85 -1.94
N SER A 275 -8.84 19.21 -1.15
CA SER A 275 -8.63 19.85 0.15
C SER A 275 -7.88 18.95 1.13
N LYS A 276 -8.18 17.64 1.15
CA LYS A 276 -7.45 16.65 1.95
C LYS A 276 -6.00 16.49 1.50
N ILE A 277 -5.69 16.63 0.21
CA ILE A 277 -4.32 16.57 -0.32
C ILE A 277 -3.50 17.77 0.17
N ARG A 278 -4.09 18.96 0.29
CA ARG A 278 -3.36 20.18 0.68
C ARG A 278 -2.78 20.11 2.09
N GLU A 279 -3.47 19.46 3.03
CA GLU A 279 -3.05 19.46 4.43
C GLU A 279 -1.74 18.66 4.68
N PRO A 280 -1.55 17.43 4.17
CA PRO A 280 -0.26 16.74 4.27
C PRO A 280 0.90 17.50 3.63
N VAL A 281 0.66 18.20 2.51
CA VAL A 281 1.68 19.01 1.85
C VAL A 281 2.12 20.18 2.73
N LYS A 282 1.18 20.94 3.29
CA LYS A 282 1.51 22.04 4.22
C LYS A 282 2.29 21.51 5.42
N ARG A 283 1.88 20.37 5.95
CA ARG A 283 2.51 19.74 7.10
C ARG A 283 3.94 19.31 6.79
N SER A 284 4.18 18.62 5.66
CA SER A 284 5.54 18.19 5.28
C SER A 284 6.48 19.36 5.08
N LEU A 285 6.02 20.44 4.42
CA LEU A 285 6.80 21.67 4.25
C LEU A 285 7.12 22.34 5.59
N SER A 286 6.13 22.46 6.47
CA SER A 286 6.31 23.01 7.82
C SER A 286 7.29 22.20 8.66
N ASP A 287 7.17 20.86 8.62
CA ASP A 287 8.04 19.96 9.38
C ASP A 287 9.50 20.00 8.85
N ALA A 288 9.68 20.19 7.54
CA ALA A 288 11.01 20.39 6.94
C ALA A 288 11.57 21.81 7.13
N GLY A 289 10.77 22.76 7.63
CA GLY A 289 11.16 24.16 7.72
C GLY A 289 11.32 24.84 6.35
N LEU A 290 10.59 24.37 5.34
CA LEU A 290 10.68 24.81 3.94
C LEU A 290 9.36 25.42 3.46
N SER A 291 9.47 26.17 2.36
CA SER A 291 8.34 26.65 1.57
C SER A 291 8.36 26.04 0.17
N LEU A 292 7.27 26.15 -0.58
CA LEU A 292 7.21 25.68 -1.97
C LEU A 292 8.28 26.31 -2.89
N LYS A 293 8.78 27.47 -2.54
CA LYS A 293 9.85 28.16 -3.31
C LYS A 293 11.20 27.49 -3.15
N ASP A 294 11.39 26.78 -2.04
CA ASP A 294 12.63 26.07 -1.71
C ASP A 294 12.70 24.69 -2.35
N ILE A 295 11.62 24.25 -3.02
CA ILE A 295 11.56 22.97 -3.75
C ILE A 295 12.05 23.21 -5.18
N ASP A 296 13.03 22.44 -5.62
CA ASP A 296 13.61 22.53 -6.96
C ASP A 296 12.83 21.70 -7.97
N GLU A 297 12.54 20.45 -7.64
CA GLU A 297 11.87 19.49 -8.53
C GLU A 297 10.69 18.79 -7.84
N VAL A 298 9.72 18.38 -8.65
CA VAL A 298 8.56 17.62 -8.19
C VAL A 298 8.42 16.33 -8.98
N VAL A 299 8.21 15.24 -8.26
CA VAL A 299 8.01 13.90 -8.81
C VAL A 299 6.61 13.41 -8.43
N LEU A 300 5.86 12.94 -9.42
CA LEU A 300 4.55 12.30 -9.22
C LEU A 300 4.68 10.80 -9.41
N ILE A 301 4.24 10.05 -8.42
CA ILE A 301 4.15 8.58 -8.47
C ILE A 301 2.77 8.11 -8.04
N GLY A 302 2.47 6.84 -8.36
CA GLY A 302 1.16 6.25 -8.16
C GLY A 302 0.18 6.54 -9.30
N GLY A 303 -0.64 5.57 -9.64
CA GLY A 303 -1.51 5.60 -10.83
C GLY A 303 -2.55 6.71 -10.84
N ALA A 304 -3.00 7.18 -9.67
CA ALA A 304 -3.99 8.25 -9.58
C ALA A 304 -3.41 9.63 -9.94
N THR A 305 -2.08 9.81 -9.95
CA THR A 305 -1.44 11.03 -10.44
C THR A 305 -1.58 11.22 -11.96
N LYS A 306 -2.03 10.18 -12.68
CA LYS A 306 -2.35 10.26 -14.12
C LYS A 306 -3.67 10.98 -14.41
N LEU A 307 -4.54 11.16 -13.39
CA LEU A 307 -5.79 11.90 -13.55
C LEU A 307 -5.51 13.36 -13.95
N GLN A 308 -6.10 13.78 -15.08
CA GLN A 308 -5.88 15.14 -15.59
C GLN A 308 -6.36 16.20 -14.60
N ILE A 309 -7.51 16.01 -13.96
CA ILE A 309 -8.04 16.92 -12.93
C ILE A 309 -7.07 17.08 -11.74
N PHE A 310 -6.33 16.01 -11.38
CA PHE A 310 -5.31 16.07 -10.34
C PHE A 310 -4.09 16.88 -10.83
N ARG A 311 -3.63 16.66 -12.07
CA ARG A 311 -2.50 17.40 -12.64
C ARG A 311 -2.81 18.89 -12.76
N ASP A 312 -4.01 19.24 -13.20
CA ASP A 312 -4.47 20.63 -13.32
C ASP A 312 -4.57 21.30 -11.94
N PHE A 313 -5.16 20.58 -10.97
CA PHE A 313 -5.15 21.00 -9.57
C PHE A 313 -3.71 21.23 -9.07
N PHE A 314 -2.81 20.28 -9.33
CA PHE A 314 -1.43 20.33 -8.88
C PHE A 314 -0.72 21.57 -9.45
N ILE A 315 -0.75 21.78 -10.77
CA ILE A 315 -0.10 22.92 -11.44
C ILE A 315 -0.69 24.25 -10.95
N ARG A 316 -2.02 24.33 -10.79
CA ARG A 316 -2.73 25.52 -10.31
C ARG A 316 -2.34 25.91 -8.89
N VAL A 317 -2.15 24.91 -7.99
CA VAL A 317 -1.88 25.16 -6.57
C VAL A 317 -0.39 25.34 -6.29
N PHE A 318 0.45 24.53 -6.92
CA PHE A 318 1.89 24.47 -6.61
C PHE A 318 2.75 25.27 -7.58
N HIS A 319 2.21 25.69 -8.73
CA HIS A 319 2.93 26.44 -9.79
C HIS A 319 4.24 25.75 -10.23
N LYS A 320 4.26 24.42 -10.20
CA LYS A 320 5.39 23.56 -10.59
C LYS A 320 4.92 22.56 -11.64
N PHE A 321 5.83 22.20 -12.55
CA PHE A 321 5.60 21.11 -13.49
C PHE A 321 6.31 19.86 -12.97
N PRO A 322 5.60 18.73 -12.84
CA PRO A 322 6.21 17.50 -12.38
C PRO A 322 7.11 16.86 -13.44
N ASP A 323 8.14 16.14 -13.00
CA ASP A 323 8.91 15.25 -13.86
C ASP A 323 8.04 14.04 -14.24
N THR A 324 7.97 13.75 -15.53
CA THR A 324 7.18 12.65 -16.11
C THR A 324 8.04 11.68 -16.93
N SER A 325 9.35 11.65 -16.71
CA SER A 325 10.30 10.84 -17.47
C SER A 325 10.12 9.34 -17.24
N ILE A 326 9.58 8.93 -16.09
CA ILE A 326 9.25 7.54 -15.75
C ILE A 326 7.74 7.37 -15.62
N ASN A 327 7.23 6.18 -15.98
CA ASN A 327 5.85 5.82 -15.73
C ASN A 327 5.57 5.81 -14.21
N PRO A 328 4.64 6.64 -13.69
CA PRO A 328 4.36 6.73 -12.26
C PRO A 328 3.95 5.40 -11.60
N ASP A 329 3.40 4.46 -12.38
CA ASP A 329 3.04 3.12 -11.86
C ASP A 329 4.26 2.22 -11.64
N GLU A 330 5.38 2.46 -12.35
CA GLU A 330 6.53 1.56 -12.38
C GLU A 330 7.70 2.03 -11.50
N ALA A 331 7.76 3.32 -11.22
CA ALA A 331 8.89 3.97 -10.55
C ALA A 331 9.28 3.29 -9.24
N VAL A 332 8.30 2.91 -8.41
CA VAL A 332 8.54 2.30 -7.10
C VAL A 332 9.17 0.91 -7.23
N ALA A 333 8.64 0.06 -8.12
CA ALA A 333 9.18 -1.28 -8.34
C ALA A 333 10.60 -1.24 -8.93
N LEU A 334 10.84 -0.32 -9.90
CA LEU A 334 12.17 -0.11 -10.49
C LEU A 334 13.19 0.33 -9.43
N GLY A 335 12.82 1.28 -8.56
CA GLY A 335 13.69 1.73 -7.48
C GLY A 335 13.95 0.65 -6.42
N ALA A 336 12.96 -0.15 -6.09
CA ALA A 336 13.13 -1.30 -5.18
C ALA A 336 14.10 -2.33 -5.76
N ALA A 337 14.08 -2.57 -7.09
CA ALA A 337 15.03 -3.45 -7.76
C ALA A 337 16.46 -2.88 -7.74
N ILE A 338 16.64 -1.57 -7.95
CA ILE A 338 17.95 -0.90 -7.82
C ILE A 338 18.48 -1.06 -6.39
N GLN A 339 17.62 -0.88 -5.38
CA GLN A 339 17.99 -1.09 -3.97
C GLN A 339 18.43 -2.54 -3.69
N GLY A 340 17.78 -3.52 -4.32
CA GLY A 340 18.22 -4.91 -4.27
C GLY A 340 19.63 -5.11 -4.86
N ALA A 341 19.93 -4.48 -5.99
CA ALA A 341 21.24 -4.50 -6.63
C ALA A 341 22.33 -3.81 -5.79
N MET A 342 22.01 -2.70 -5.12
CA MET A 342 22.91 -2.05 -4.16
C MET A 342 23.28 -3.00 -3.00
N LYS A 343 22.29 -3.75 -2.48
CA LYS A 343 22.52 -4.75 -1.44
C LYS A 343 23.47 -5.86 -1.91
N GLU A 344 23.33 -6.31 -3.15
CA GLU A 344 24.22 -7.31 -3.77
C GLU A 344 25.61 -6.73 -4.15
N ARG A 345 25.84 -5.43 -3.93
CA ARG A 345 27.07 -4.71 -4.30
C ARG A 345 27.44 -4.90 -5.77
N LYS A 346 26.46 -4.84 -6.67
CA LYS A 346 26.70 -4.90 -8.11
C LYS A 346 27.51 -3.67 -8.56
N GLU A 347 28.63 -3.88 -9.25
CA GLU A 347 29.55 -2.82 -9.68
C GLU A 347 28.90 -1.71 -10.52
N ALA A 348 27.79 -2.04 -11.20
CA ALA A 348 27.04 -1.10 -12.05
C ALA A 348 26.20 -0.09 -11.25
N VAL A 349 26.08 -0.25 -9.93
CA VAL A 349 25.25 0.65 -9.10
C VAL A 349 26.15 1.52 -8.24
N LYS A 350 26.02 2.84 -8.41
CA LYS A 350 26.74 3.80 -7.58
C LYS A 350 26.30 3.66 -6.11
N GLU A 351 27.25 3.50 -5.21
CA GLU A 351 26.95 3.49 -3.78
C GLU A 351 26.40 4.86 -3.37
N MET A 352 25.23 4.85 -2.77
CA MET A 352 24.56 6.01 -2.23
C MET A 352 24.10 5.71 -0.79
N ILE A 353 24.21 6.70 0.07
CA ILE A 353 23.66 6.61 1.42
C ILE A 353 22.21 7.09 1.36
N LEU A 354 21.30 6.21 1.75
CA LEU A 354 19.88 6.51 1.89
C LEU A 354 19.56 6.66 3.36
N THR A 355 18.97 7.77 3.72
CA THR A 355 18.40 7.93 5.06
C THR A 355 16.88 7.93 4.97
N ASP A 356 16.24 7.47 6.02
CA ASP A 356 14.79 7.52 6.19
C ASP A 356 14.49 8.23 7.52
N VAL A 357 13.23 8.49 7.80
CA VAL A 357 12.81 9.19 9.01
C VAL A 357 11.77 8.39 9.80
N CYS A 358 11.69 8.69 11.10
CA CYS A 358 10.61 8.21 11.95
C CYS A 358 9.30 8.90 11.54
N SER A 359 8.39 8.18 10.90
CA SER A 359 7.15 8.77 10.33
C SER A 359 6.19 9.30 11.37
N PHE A 360 6.27 8.78 12.61
CA PHE A 360 5.42 9.19 13.74
C PHE A 360 6.26 9.38 14.99
N THR A 361 5.83 10.31 15.83
CA THR A 361 6.45 10.52 17.14
C THR A 361 6.37 9.26 18.01
N LEU A 362 7.48 8.88 18.61
CA LEU A 362 7.59 7.79 19.58
C LEU A 362 7.78 8.38 20.97
N GLY A 363 7.07 7.86 21.95
CA GLY A 363 7.12 8.38 23.31
C GLY A 363 6.45 7.48 24.33
N THR A 364 6.25 8.00 25.52
CA THR A 364 5.69 7.28 26.65
C THR A 364 4.56 8.05 27.33
N GLU A 365 3.77 7.35 28.15
CA GLU A 365 2.78 7.96 29.02
C GLU A 365 3.45 8.52 30.27
N VAL A 366 3.03 9.71 30.69
CA VAL A 366 3.50 10.39 31.90
C VAL A 366 2.35 11.02 32.67
N VAL A 367 2.61 11.30 33.91
CA VAL A 367 1.76 12.13 34.79
C VAL A 367 2.21 13.58 34.68
N MET A 368 1.26 14.48 34.44
CA MET A 368 1.50 15.93 34.45
C MET A 368 1.09 16.51 35.80
N GLU A 369 1.96 17.34 36.38
CA GLU A 369 1.66 18.14 37.55
C GLU A 369 1.36 19.59 37.13
N TYR A 370 0.18 20.07 37.47
CA TYR A 370 -0.25 21.44 37.20
C TYR A 370 0.22 22.41 38.31
N SER A 371 0.16 23.70 38.01
CA SER A 371 0.61 24.77 38.96
C SER A 371 -0.16 24.83 40.27
N ASP A 372 -1.34 24.22 40.33
CA ASP A 372 -2.15 24.06 41.53
C ASP A 372 -1.87 22.77 42.33
N GLY A 373 -0.87 21.98 41.88
CA GLY A 373 -0.50 20.71 42.50
C GLY A 373 -1.38 19.52 42.08
N LEU A 374 -2.36 19.73 41.14
CA LEU A 374 -3.17 18.64 40.60
C LEU A 374 -2.30 17.75 39.70
N MET A 375 -2.41 16.45 39.92
CA MET A 375 -1.74 15.42 39.11
C MET A 375 -2.76 14.84 38.15
N GLU A 376 -2.43 14.80 36.84
CA GLU A 376 -3.27 14.19 35.82
C GLU A 376 -2.47 13.14 35.04
N ASP A 377 -2.98 11.91 35.00
CA ASP A 377 -2.42 10.78 34.26
C ASP A 377 -2.78 10.86 32.79
N GLY A 378 -2.10 10.06 31.97
CA GLY A 378 -2.49 9.83 30.57
C GLY A 378 -1.98 10.87 29.59
N HIS A 379 -0.98 11.67 29.96
CA HIS A 379 -0.31 12.58 29.04
C HIS A 379 0.77 11.88 28.23
N TYR A 380 0.95 12.31 26.99
CA TYR A 380 1.97 11.78 26.10
C TYR A 380 3.25 12.61 26.17
N CYS A 381 4.38 11.95 26.42
CA CYS A 381 5.70 12.54 26.46
C CYS A 381 6.52 12.06 25.26
N PRO A 382 6.77 12.91 24.24
CA PRO A 382 7.64 12.60 23.12
C PRO A 382 9.09 12.30 23.55
N ILE A 383 9.70 11.30 22.89
CA ILE A 383 11.12 10.93 23.05
C ILE A 383 11.85 11.03 21.70
N ILE A 384 11.29 10.44 20.65
CA ILE A 384 11.76 10.62 19.26
C ILE A 384 10.63 11.32 18.50
N ASP A 385 10.87 12.54 18.06
CA ASP A 385 9.88 13.28 17.27
C ASP A 385 9.75 12.69 15.85
N ARG A 386 8.56 12.81 15.25
CA ARG A 386 8.38 12.49 13.84
C ARG A 386 9.37 13.27 12.97
N ASN A 387 9.70 12.72 11.83
CA ASN A 387 10.70 13.24 10.89
C ASN A 387 12.13 13.33 11.47
N THR A 388 12.41 12.68 12.60
CA THR A 388 13.78 12.46 13.06
C THR A 388 14.45 11.43 12.16
N VAL A 389 15.62 11.76 11.61
CA VAL A 389 16.42 10.85 10.76
C VAL A 389 16.78 9.58 11.53
N ILE A 390 16.64 8.43 10.88
CA ILE A 390 16.98 7.12 11.44
C ILE A 390 18.22 6.52 10.73
N PRO A 391 19.07 5.74 11.43
CA PRO A 391 18.92 5.29 12.82
C PRO A 391 19.16 6.40 13.85
N THR A 392 18.43 6.35 14.96
CA THR A 392 18.56 7.35 16.05
C THR A 392 18.39 6.73 17.43
N SER A 393 19.00 7.36 18.42
CA SER A 393 18.82 7.02 19.84
C SER A 393 18.61 8.29 20.65
N LYS A 394 17.53 8.34 21.43
CA LYS A 394 17.16 9.47 22.28
C LYS A 394 16.82 9.01 23.68
N THR A 395 17.27 9.78 24.68
CA THR A 395 17.02 9.49 26.10
C THR A 395 16.20 10.60 26.73
N LYS A 396 15.21 10.23 27.50
CA LYS A 396 14.41 11.14 28.34
C LYS A 396 14.49 10.70 29.79
N ARG A 397 14.78 11.65 30.68
CA ARG A 397 14.77 11.40 32.14
C ARG A 397 13.36 11.62 32.67
N LEU A 398 12.87 10.64 33.41
CA LEU A 398 11.57 10.63 34.07
C LEU A 398 11.80 10.40 35.58
N TYR A 399 10.83 10.79 36.40
CA TYR A 399 10.92 10.73 37.86
C TYR A 399 9.73 9.99 38.46
N THR A 400 9.90 9.42 39.65
CA THR A 400 8.81 8.83 40.43
C THR A 400 7.76 9.89 40.77
N VAL A 401 6.47 9.49 40.73
CA VAL A 401 5.34 10.41 40.91
C VAL A 401 4.58 10.20 42.22
N HIS A 402 4.94 9.15 42.97
CA HIS A 402 4.38 8.82 44.28
C HIS A 402 5.48 8.55 45.29
N ASP A 403 5.18 8.82 46.57
CA ASP A 403 6.06 8.41 47.69
C ASP A 403 6.11 6.88 47.77
N ASP A 404 7.28 6.35 48.11
CA ASP A 404 7.53 4.90 48.25
C ASP A 404 7.17 4.07 46.98
N GLN A 405 7.15 4.70 45.82
CA GLN A 405 6.95 4.01 44.55
C GLN A 405 8.10 3.00 44.33
N ASP A 406 7.77 1.72 44.12
CA ASP A 406 8.76 0.64 43.99
C ASP A 406 8.88 0.10 42.55
N ARG A 407 8.06 0.61 41.62
CA ARG A 407 8.06 0.22 40.19
C ARG A 407 7.67 1.38 39.30
N VAL A 408 8.20 1.36 38.09
CA VAL A 408 7.80 2.25 37.02
C VAL A 408 7.46 1.41 35.79
N THR A 409 6.27 1.64 35.20
CA THR A 409 5.85 1.05 33.96
C THR A 409 6.04 2.08 32.86
N VAL A 410 6.88 1.76 31.88
CA VAL A 410 7.10 2.57 30.68
C VAL A 410 6.24 2.02 29.56
N ARG A 411 5.16 2.71 29.22
CA ARG A 411 4.30 2.39 28.07
C ARG A 411 4.86 2.99 26.81
N VAL A 412 5.11 2.16 25.81
CA VAL A 412 5.68 2.60 24.54
C VAL A 412 4.54 2.89 23.56
N LEU A 413 4.49 4.13 23.10
CA LEU A 413 3.40 4.67 22.29
C LEU A 413 3.93 5.33 21.02
N GLN A 414 3.12 5.29 19.95
CA GLN A 414 3.40 5.94 18.67
C GLN A 414 2.21 6.82 18.25
N GLY A 415 2.46 8.08 17.93
CA GLY A 415 1.44 9.00 17.43
C GLY A 415 1.65 10.45 17.85
N GLU A 416 0.70 11.30 17.47
CA GLU A 416 0.79 12.76 17.60
C GLU A 416 -0.21 13.35 18.61
N SER A 417 -1.01 12.51 19.26
CA SER A 417 -2.00 13.01 20.22
C SER A 417 -1.34 13.37 21.56
N ARG A 418 -1.75 14.50 22.14
CA ARG A 418 -1.34 14.91 23.48
C ARG A 418 -1.77 13.90 24.57
N LEU A 419 -2.85 13.15 24.32
CA LEU A 419 -3.34 12.13 25.24
C LEU A 419 -2.81 10.76 24.85
N ALA A 420 -2.18 10.07 25.80
CA ALA A 420 -1.55 8.77 25.62
C ALA A 420 -2.51 7.72 25.02
N ARG A 421 -3.76 7.69 25.50
CA ARG A 421 -4.81 6.75 25.06
C ARG A 421 -5.21 6.85 23.58
N ASN A 422 -4.91 7.97 22.93
CA ASN A 422 -5.25 8.22 21.53
C ASN A 422 -4.08 7.87 20.59
N ASN A 423 -2.95 7.44 21.15
CA ASN A 423 -1.79 7.01 20.37
C ASN A 423 -1.74 5.48 20.28
N LEU A 424 -1.05 4.97 19.27
CA LEU A 424 -0.90 3.54 19.05
C LEU A 424 -0.02 2.93 20.15
N TYR A 425 -0.56 1.95 20.87
CA TYR A 425 0.20 1.20 21.87
C TYR A 425 1.10 0.15 21.18
N LEU A 426 2.40 0.19 21.49
CA LEU A 426 3.40 -0.72 20.94
C LEU A 426 3.87 -1.79 21.94
N GLY A 427 3.80 -1.50 23.24
CA GLY A 427 4.22 -2.42 24.29
C GLY A 427 4.51 -1.67 25.59
N GLU A 428 4.92 -2.42 26.60
CA GLU A 428 5.33 -1.84 27.90
C GLU A 428 6.48 -2.63 28.51
N LEU A 429 7.30 -1.94 29.30
CA LEU A 429 8.31 -2.56 30.15
C LEU A 429 8.17 -2.06 31.59
N GLU A 430 8.47 -2.92 32.55
CA GLU A 430 8.46 -2.62 33.97
C GLU A 430 9.90 -2.64 34.51
N ILE A 431 10.22 -1.68 35.36
CA ILE A 431 11.48 -1.62 36.05
C ILE A 431 11.24 -1.32 37.56
N LYS A 432 11.98 -2.00 38.43
CA LYS A 432 11.93 -1.75 39.86
C LYS A 432 12.80 -0.52 40.20
N VAL A 433 12.32 0.29 41.12
CA VAL A 433 13.05 1.47 41.63
C VAL A 433 13.13 1.39 43.13
N PRO A 434 14.19 1.96 43.77
CA PRO A 434 14.24 2.11 45.20
C PRO A 434 13.06 2.94 45.72
N LYS A 435 12.56 2.60 46.90
CA LYS A 435 11.53 3.39 47.58
C LYS A 435 12.14 4.68 48.09
N ALA A 436 11.59 5.80 47.66
CA ALA A 436 12.03 7.15 48.02
C ALA A 436 10.83 8.11 47.96
N PRO A 437 10.96 9.31 48.51
CA PRO A 437 9.97 10.37 48.31
C PRO A 437 9.72 10.66 46.82
N LYS A 438 8.52 11.12 46.49
CA LYS A 438 8.13 11.57 45.15
C LYS A 438 9.20 12.45 44.51
N GLY A 439 9.63 12.13 43.30
CA GLY A 439 10.57 12.92 42.50
C GLY A 439 12.05 12.71 42.82
N GLU A 440 12.41 11.91 43.84
CA GLU A 440 13.82 11.66 44.17
C GLU A 440 14.44 10.56 43.29
N GLU A 441 13.71 9.52 42.95
CA GLU A 441 14.20 8.50 42.03
C GLU A 441 13.95 8.88 40.59
N ALA A 442 14.99 8.70 39.77
CA ALA A 442 14.97 8.98 38.34
C ALA A 442 15.24 7.73 37.52
N ILE A 443 14.58 7.62 36.37
CA ILE A 443 14.86 6.64 35.34
C ILE A 443 15.21 7.33 34.02
N ASP A 444 16.25 6.88 33.37
CA ASP A 444 16.59 7.28 32.01
C ASP A 444 15.92 6.27 31.03
N VAL A 445 15.00 6.76 30.23
CA VAL A 445 14.29 5.97 29.22
C VAL A 445 14.88 6.30 27.86
N THR A 446 15.53 5.31 27.23
CA THR A 446 16.21 5.44 25.94
C THR A 446 15.46 4.67 24.88
N TYR A 447 15.09 5.36 23.79
CA TYR A 447 14.53 4.76 22.58
C TYR A 447 15.59 4.74 21.50
N THR A 448 15.88 3.56 20.97
CA THR A 448 16.75 3.36 19.81
C THR A 448 15.93 2.80 18.66
N TYR A 449 15.87 3.55 17.57
CA TYR A 449 15.09 3.20 16.39
C TYR A 449 16.00 3.02 15.19
N ASP A 450 16.03 1.79 14.63
CA ASP A 450 16.95 1.42 13.56
C ASP A 450 16.38 1.68 12.16
N ILE A 451 17.21 1.46 11.14
CA ILE A 451 16.85 1.63 9.72
C ILE A 451 15.77 0.64 9.23
N ASN A 452 15.58 -0.48 9.93
CA ASN A 452 14.54 -1.47 9.63
C ASN A 452 13.25 -1.23 10.40
N SER A 453 13.14 -0.06 11.05
CA SER A 453 12.01 0.31 11.92
C SER A 453 11.88 -0.61 13.15
N LEU A 454 13.01 -1.16 13.63
CA LEU A 454 13.06 -1.89 14.89
C LEU A 454 13.26 -0.90 16.05
N LEU A 455 12.33 -0.90 17.00
CA LEU A 455 12.41 -0.07 18.20
C LEU A 455 12.89 -0.89 19.39
N GLU A 456 14.04 -0.51 19.95
CA GLU A 456 14.50 -0.96 21.27
C GLU A 456 14.24 0.14 22.30
N VAL A 457 13.67 -0.23 23.44
CA VAL A 457 13.43 0.66 24.57
C VAL A 457 14.18 0.11 25.77
N GLU A 458 15.05 0.94 26.33
CA GLU A 458 15.78 0.65 27.57
C GLU A 458 15.35 1.63 28.67
N ALA A 459 15.01 1.12 29.85
CA ALA A 459 14.85 1.91 31.04
C ALA A 459 16.00 1.61 32.01
N LYS A 460 16.65 2.66 32.53
CA LYS A 460 17.77 2.56 33.48
C LYS A 460 17.48 3.39 34.70
N VAL A 461 17.53 2.77 35.87
CA VAL A 461 17.46 3.48 37.17
C VAL A 461 18.76 4.22 37.40
N VAL A 462 18.69 5.54 37.65
CA VAL A 462 19.89 6.39 37.74
C VAL A 462 20.69 6.10 39.01
N SER A 463 20.01 5.85 40.12
CA SER A 463 20.64 5.62 41.45
C SER A 463 21.33 4.26 41.55
N THR A 464 20.73 3.19 40.99
CA THR A 464 21.22 1.81 41.14
C THR A 464 21.97 1.30 39.92
N GLY A 465 21.71 1.89 38.75
CA GLY A 465 22.19 1.38 37.44
C GLY A 465 21.44 0.15 36.93
N GLU A 466 20.39 -0.31 37.62
CA GLU A 466 19.55 -1.42 37.13
C GLU A 466 18.91 -1.05 35.80
N THR A 467 18.88 -2.00 34.89
CA THR A 467 18.33 -1.80 33.51
C THR A 467 17.28 -2.84 33.17
N SER A 468 16.24 -2.40 32.47
CA SER A 468 15.25 -3.26 31.83
C SER A 468 15.16 -2.89 30.34
N LYS A 469 15.07 -3.90 29.47
CA LYS A 469 15.03 -3.70 28.02
C LYS A 469 13.83 -4.37 27.39
N LEU A 470 13.26 -3.70 26.40
CA LEU A 470 12.18 -4.20 25.56
C LEU A 470 12.53 -3.95 24.10
N VAL A 471 12.60 -5.02 23.32
CA VAL A 471 12.62 -4.91 21.87
C VAL A 471 11.19 -5.06 21.38
N ILE A 472 10.66 -4.02 20.75
CA ILE A 472 9.31 -4.03 20.20
C ILE A 472 9.28 -4.93 18.96
N LYS A 473 9.03 -6.21 19.18
CA LYS A 473 8.80 -7.19 18.11
C LYS A 473 7.33 -7.27 17.67
N GLY A 474 6.46 -6.39 18.22
CA GLY A 474 5.01 -6.42 18.08
C GLY A 474 4.40 -7.45 19.05
N LYS A 475 3.78 -6.98 20.14
CA LYS A 475 2.84 -7.79 20.91
C LYS A 475 1.47 -7.72 20.23
N ASP A 476 0.81 -8.86 20.26
CA ASP A 476 -0.55 -9.12 19.79
C ASP A 476 -0.72 -9.12 18.25
N ASN A 477 -0.79 -10.32 17.74
CA ASN A 477 -1.00 -10.77 16.35
C ASN A 477 0.25 -11.03 15.50
N THR A 478 1.45 -11.06 16.06
CA THR A 478 2.58 -11.62 15.30
C THR A 478 2.57 -13.14 15.44
N MET A 479 2.35 -13.83 14.32
CA MET A 479 2.58 -15.28 14.26
C MET A 479 4.02 -15.56 14.69
N THR A 480 4.22 -16.59 15.51
CA THR A 480 5.56 -17.13 15.77
C THR A 480 6.13 -17.76 14.50
N GLU A 481 7.43 -18.03 14.46
CA GLU A 481 8.04 -18.75 13.31
C GLU A 481 7.35 -20.08 13.05
N GLU A 482 6.91 -20.79 14.12
CA GLU A 482 6.16 -22.03 14.03
C GLU A 482 4.75 -21.83 13.46
N GLU A 483 4.07 -20.77 13.88
CA GLU A 483 2.75 -20.39 13.34
C GLU A 483 2.84 -19.93 11.89
N ILE A 484 3.90 -19.19 11.52
CA ILE A 484 4.18 -18.83 10.12
C ILE A 484 4.39 -20.09 9.30
N ALA A 485 5.24 -21.02 9.75
CA ALA A 485 5.50 -22.28 9.05
C ALA A 485 4.22 -23.11 8.89
N LYS A 486 3.42 -23.24 9.94
CA LYS A 486 2.12 -23.92 9.90
C LYS A 486 1.16 -23.24 8.93
N ARG A 487 1.08 -21.90 8.96
CA ARG A 487 0.19 -21.15 8.06
C ARG A 487 0.67 -21.18 6.62
N MET A 488 1.99 -21.19 6.38
CA MET A 488 2.56 -21.45 5.06
C MET A 488 2.15 -22.82 4.53
N GLU A 489 2.17 -23.85 5.36
CA GLU A 489 1.70 -25.21 5.01
C GLU A 489 0.20 -25.19 4.71
N GLU A 490 -0.61 -24.56 5.56
CA GLU A 490 -2.05 -24.38 5.34
C GLU A 490 -2.37 -23.60 4.07
N LEU A 491 -1.58 -22.60 3.71
CA LEU A 491 -1.73 -21.84 2.47
C LEU A 491 -1.13 -22.56 1.23
N SER A 492 -0.25 -23.52 1.44
CA SER A 492 0.43 -24.25 0.34
C SER A 492 -0.52 -25.14 -0.47
N TYR A 493 -1.64 -25.59 0.12
CA TYR A 493 -2.65 -26.35 -0.62
C TYR A 493 -3.46 -25.47 -1.59
N LEU A 494 -3.44 -24.15 -1.43
CA LEU A 494 -4.04 -23.20 -2.35
C LEU A 494 -3.23 -23.19 -3.64
N LYS A 495 -3.80 -23.78 -4.69
CA LYS A 495 -3.11 -23.91 -5.99
C LYS A 495 -3.31 -22.65 -6.81
N VAL A 496 -2.21 -21.95 -7.15
CA VAL A 496 -2.20 -20.95 -8.21
C VAL A 496 -2.29 -21.67 -9.55
N GLN A 497 -3.15 -21.20 -10.45
CA GLN A 497 -3.40 -21.83 -11.75
C GLN A 497 -2.18 -21.66 -12.68
N LEU A 498 -1.88 -22.67 -13.50
CA LEU A 498 -0.86 -22.59 -14.55
C LEU A 498 -1.25 -21.53 -15.61
N ARG A 499 -0.25 -20.89 -16.23
CA ARG A 499 -0.42 -19.78 -17.18
C ARG A 499 -1.46 -20.04 -18.28
N ASP A 500 -1.34 -21.15 -19.01
CA ASP A 500 -2.26 -21.47 -20.11
C ASP A 500 -3.71 -21.68 -19.64
N GLN A 501 -3.89 -22.20 -18.42
CA GLN A 501 -5.22 -22.37 -17.82
C GLN A 501 -5.80 -21.03 -17.35
N GLU A 502 -4.96 -20.11 -16.88
CA GLU A 502 -5.38 -18.81 -16.39
C GLU A 502 -5.85 -17.90 -17.53
N GLU A 503 -5.12 -17.88 -18.65
CA GLU A 503 -5.49 -17.09 -19.82
C GLU A 503 -6.85 -17.50 -20.41
N ASN A 504 -7.06 -18.81 -20.61
CA ASN A 504 -8.33 -19.34 -21.11
C ASN A 504 -9.48 -19.06 -20.14
N LYS A 505 -9.21 -19.13 -18.83
CA LYS A 505 -10.20 -18.87 -17.80
C LYS A 505 -10.55 -17.39 -17.71
N LEU A 506 -9.57 -16.50 -17.89
CA LEU A 506 -9.80 -15.07 -17.95
C LEU A 506 -10.72 -14.70 -19.11
N VAL A 507 -10.46 -15.25 -20.30
CA VAL A 507 -11.31 -15.02 -21.49
C VAL A 507 -12.75 -15.48 -21.24
N LEU A 508 -12.92 -16.68 -20.66
CA LEU A 508 -14.24 -17.21 -20.32
C LEU A 508 -14.98 -16.31 -19.32
N LEU A 509 -14.32 -15.92 -18.24
CA LEU A 509 -14.90 -15.04 -17.21
C LEU A 509 -15.29 -13.67 -17.77
N ARG A 510 -14.49 -13.10 -18.68
CA ARG A 510 -14.83 -11.85 -19.36
C ARG A 510 -16.07 -12.00 -20.22
N ALA A 511 -16.14 -13.06 -21.01
CA ALA A 511 -17.30 -13.33 -21.86
C ALA A 511 -18.57 -13.60 -21.03
N GLU A 512 -18.48 -14.39 -19.95
CA GLU A 512 -19.58 -14.62 -19.02
C GLU A 512 -20.09 -13.33 -18.38
N ARG A 513 -19.16 -12.46 -17.98
CA ARG A 513 -19.53 -11.14 -17.45
C ARG A 513 -20.25 -10.29 -18.49
N MET A 514 -19.68 -10.18 -19.71
CA MET A 514 -20.33 -9.41 -20.79
C MET A 514 -21.68 -10.00 -21.16
N TYR A 515 -21.83 -11.31 -21.09
CA TYR A 515 -23.14 -11.97 -21.25
C TYR A 515 -24.13 -11.52 -20.17
N GLU A 516 -23.72 -11.44 -18.88
CA GLU A 516 -24.58 -10.94 -17.79
C GLU A 516 -24.94 -9.45 -17.97
N GLU A 517 -24.03 -8.66 -18.54
CA GLU A 517 -24.19 -7.22 -18.78
C GLU A 517 -24.93 -6.88 -20.08
N SER A 518 -25.09 -7.85 -21.01
CA SER A 518 -25.71 -7.65 -22.31
C SER A 518 -27.19 -8.06 -22.33
N LEU A 519 -27.94 -7.51 -23.29
CA LEU A 519 -29.36 -7.84 -23.55
C LEU A 519 -29.61 -8.25 -25.01
N GLY A 520 -30.66 -8.99 -25.23
CA GLY A 520 -31.14 -9.33 -26.58
C GLY A 520 -30.14 -10.07 -27.45
N LYS A 521 -29.91 -9.58 -28.68
CA LYS A 521 -29.07 -10.27 -29.68
C LYS A 521 -27.59 -10.38 -29.28
N GLN A 522 -27.05 -9.41 -28.56
CA GLN A 522 -25.66 -9.46 -28.12
C GLN A 522 -25.46 -10.58 -27.10
N ARG A 523 -26.40 -10.73 -26.16
CA ARG A 523 -26.42 -11.81 -25.19
C ARG A 523 -26.45 -13.18 -25.83
N GLU A 524 -27.31 -13.36 -26.88
CA GLU A 524 -27.39 -14.62 -27.65
C GLU A 524 -26.07 -14.95 -28.38
N ARG A 525 -25.41 -13.92 -28.95
CA ARG A 525 -24.11 -14.10 -29.63
C ARG A 525 -23.00 -14.50 -28.67
N LEU A 526 -22.92 -13.84 -27.49
CA LEU A 526 -21.96 -14.17 -26.48
C LEU A 526 -22.18 -15.58 -25.91
N GLU A 527 -23.43 -15.99 -25.67
CA GLU A 527 -23.76 -17.36 -25.26
C GLU A 527 -23.26 -18.41 -26.27
N ALA A 528 -23.48 -18.17 -27.57
CA ALA A 528 -22.99 -19.06 -28.61
C ALA A 528 -21.46 -19.13 -28.67
N GLY A 529 -20.77 -17.99 -28.51
CA GLY A 529 -19.31 -17.90 -28.43
C GLY A 529 -18.73 -18.60 -27.21
N ILE A 530 -19.32 -18.41 -26.04
CA ILE A 530 -18.94 -19.08 -24.79
C ILE A 530 -19.03 -20.60 -24.93
N ARG A 531 -20.17 -21.12 -25.44
CA ARG A 531 -20.35 -22.56 -25.65
C ARG A 531 -19.33 -23.15 -26.64
N LEU A 532 -19.03 -22.43 -27.73
CA LEU A 532 -18.03 -22.85 -28.70
C LEU A 532 -16.64 -22.95 -28.07
N PHE A 533 -16.28 -22.00 -27.23
CA PHE A 533 -14.99 -21.98 -26.53
C PHE A 533 -14.90 -23.06 -25.46
N GLU A 534 -15.95 -23.29 -24.66
CA GLU A 534 -16.02 -24.39 -23.70
C GLU A 534 -15.89 -25.77 -24.36
N ASP A 535 -16.56 -25.99 -25.51
CA ASP A 535 -16.45 -27.23 -26.25
C ASP A 535 -15.05 -27.46 -26.83
N ALA A 536 -14.40 -26.36 -27.27
CA ALA A 536 -13.01 -26.41 -27.71
C ALA A 536 -12.05 -26.78 -26.54
N LEU A 537 -12.24 -26.19 -25.34
CA LEU A 537 -11.46 -26.53 -24.14
C LEU A 537 -11.63 -27.99 -23.75
N ARG A 538 -12.84 -28.55 -23.85
CA ARG A 538 -13.11 -29.98 -23.57
C ARG A 538 -12.48 -30.93 -24.60
N SER A 539 -12.26 -30.46 -25.82
CA SER A 539 -11.66 -31.26 -26.89
C SER A 539 -10.15 -31.46 -26.76
N GLU A 540 -9.48 -30.68 -25.88
CA GLU A 540 -8.02 -30.62 -25.71
C GLU A 540 -7.24 -30.35 -27.02
N ASP A 541 -7.93 -29.89 -28.07
CA ASP A 541 -7.35 -29.53 -29.36
C ASP A 541 -6.90 -28.06 -29.37
N ARG A 542 -5.59 -27.86 -29.19
CA ARG A 542 -4.97 -26.53 -29.04
C ARG A 542 -5.34 -25.57 -30.19
N LYS A 543 -5.49 -26.09 -31.43
CA LYS A 543 -5.85 -25.27 -32.60
C LYS A 543 -7.28 -24.77 -32.50
N LYS A 544 -8.21 -25.66 -32.13
CA LYS A 544 -9.62 -25.28 -31.90
C LYS A 544 -9.80 -24.30 -30.77
N VAL A 545 -9.00 -24.45 -29.68
CA VAL A 545 -9.00 -23.51 -28.57
C VAL A 545 -8.60 -22.13 -29.03
N GLU A 546 -7.51 -21.99 -29.81
CA GLU A 546 -7.04 -20.68 -30.29
C GLU A 546 -8.04 -20.05 -31.29
N GLU A 547 -8.63 -20.84 -32.20
CA GLU A 547 -9.63 -20.34 -33.15
C GLU A 547 -10.91 -19.87 -32.45
N SER A 548 -11.43 -20.64 -31.49
CA SER A 548 -12.64 -20.28 -30.75
C SER A 548 -12.40 -19.11 -29.80
N LYS A 549 -11.21 -19.01 -29.20
CA LYS A 549 -10.76 -17.89 -28.38
C LYS A 549 -10.76 -16.58 -29.18
N LYS A 550 -10.21 -16.60 -30.40
CA LYS A 550 -10.22 -15.46 -31.32
C LYS A 550 -11.64 -15.01 -31.64
N THR A 551 -12.52 -15.97 -32.00
CA THR A 551 -13.93 -15.68 -32.27
C THR A 551 -14.63 -15.04 -31.07
N LEU A 552 -14.33 -15.52 -29.86
CA LEU A 552 -14.91 -14.97 -28.64
C LEU A 552 -14.42 -13.55 -28.37
N TYR A 553 -13.14 -13.24 -28.63
CA TYR A 553 -12.63 -11.87 -28.57
C TYR A 553 -13.32 -10.94 -29.57
N GLU A 554 -13.50 -11.37 -30.83
CA GLU A 554 -14.21 -10.60 -31.85
C GLU A 554 -15.66 -10.27 -31.42
N LEU A 555 -16.35 -11.21 -30.77
CA LEU A 555 -17.69 -10.99 -30.23
C LEU A 555 -17.75 -10.05 -29.02
N MET A 556 -16.64 -9.95 -28.29
CA MET A 556 -16.51 -9.02 -27.14
C MET A 556 -16.10 -7.60 -27.56
N GLU A 557 -15.52 -7.43 -28.75
CA GLU A 557 -15.09 -6.12 -29.30
C GLU A 557 -16.17 -5.46 -30.19
N ASP A 558 -17.24 -6.18 -30.56
CA ASP A 558 -18.33 -5.70 -31.43
C ASP A 558 -19.38 -4.81 -30.72
N ASP A 559 -18.93 -3.99 -29.73
CA ASP A 559 -19.77 -2.97 -29.06
C ASP A 559 -19.65 -1.57 -29.69
#